data_b86e48ce5b3e42086a8413e406209ea9
#
_entry.id   b86e48ce5b3e42086a8413e406209ea9
#
_cell.length_a   1.000
_cell.length_b   1.000
_cell.length_c   1.000
_cell.angle_alpha   90.00
_cell.angle_beta   90.00
_cell.angle_gamma   90.00
#
_symmetry.space_group_name_H-M   'P 1'
#
loop_
_entity.id
_entity.type
_entity.pdbx_description
1 polymer ?
#
loop_
_entity_poly.entity_id
_entity_poly.type
_entity_poly.pdbx_seq_one_letter_code
_entity_poly.pdbx_strand_id
1 'polypeptide(L)'
;GKREGGKGVRLNANAEESAKCGVEERVRGVTDGAGSPAKFMGMWKKAGGKVIPVVASVAMARMMERAGADAVVAEGMESGGHIGSATTMTLVPQVVDAVSIPVVAAGGIADGRGFAASFMLGAQGVQMGTRFVVAKESIVHENYKQKVIKARDIDSEVTGMSTGHPVRQIRNKMTREYLKLEKEGAPFEELEYLTLGSLRKAVMDGDVVNGTVMAGQCAGLVTKEQTCKEIIEEVVRDGCTLLKTDFAG
;
A
#
# COMPACT_ATOMS: atom_id res chain seq x y z
N GLY A 1 -19.63 -18.13 -1.86
CA GLY A 1 -18.44 -18.05 -2.71
C GLY A 1 -17.20 -17.99 -1.84
N LYS A 2 -16.12 -18.66 -2.22
CA LYS A 2 -14.86 -18.61 -1.48
C LYS A 2 -14.26 -17.19 -1.62
N ARG A 3 -13.97 -16.52 -0.52
CA ARG A 3 -13.27 -15.22 -0.53
C ARG A 3 -11.83 -15.43 -1.03
N GLU A 4 -11.39 -14.64 -2.01
CA GLU A 4 -10.14 -14.90 -2.71
C GLU A 4 -8.90 -14.34 -2.01
N GLY A 5 -9.03 -13.34 -1.15
CA GLY A 5 -7.90 -12.78 -0.39
C GLY A 5 -8.33 -11.85 0.73
N GLY A 6 -7.47 -11.65 1.69
CA GLY A 6 -7.64 -10.68 2.78
C GLY A 6 -6.35 -9.93 3.06
N LYS A 7 -6.45 -8.62 3.32
CA LYS A 7 -5.32 -7.78 3.76
C LYS A 7 -5.44 -7.52 5.27
N GLY A 8 -4.43 -7.95 6.03
CA GLY A 8 -4.31 -7.66 7.45
C GLY A 8 -3.37 -6.47 7.70
N VAL A 9 -3.67 -5.64 8.69
CA VAL A 9 -2.79 -4.57 9.18
C VAL A 9 -2.48 -4.83 10.65
N ARG A 10 -1.21 -5.00 10.98
CA ARG A 10 -0.77 -5.49 12.29
C ARG A 10 -0.65 -4.45 13.39
N LEU A 11 -0.68 -3.18 13.07
CA LEU A 11 -0.76 -2.11 14.08
C LEU A 11 -2.18 -2.00 14.69
N ASN A 12 -3.06 -2.96 14.37
CA ASN A 12 -4.41 -3.02 14.93
C ASN A 12 -4.41 -3.90 16.18
N ALA A 13 -5.05 -3.43 17.27
CA ALA A 13 -5.28 -4.20 18.50
C ALA A 13 -5.98 -5.55 18.25
N ASN A 14 -6.74 -5.68 17.16
CA ASN A 14 -7.50 -6.88 16.78
C ASN A 14 -6.77 -7.77 15.75
N ALA A 15 -5.43 -7.65 15.57
CA ALA A 15 -4.68 -8.39 14.56
C ALA A 15 -4.82 -9.91 14.71
N GLU A 16 -4.85 -10.43 15.95
CA GLU A 16 -5.00 -11.85 16.22
C GLU A 16 -6.40 -12.35 15.85
N GLU A 17 -7.43 -11.60 16.19
CA GLU A 17 -8.83 -11.91 15.85
C GLU A 17 -9.04 -11.89 14.32
N SER A 18 -8.50 -10.87 13.65
CA SER A 18 -8.51 -10.77 12.20
C SER A 18 -7.80 -11.95 11.52
N ALA A 19 -6.68 -12.40 12.12
CA ALA A 19 -5.93 -13.54 11.60
C ALA A 19 -6.73 -14.85 11.76
N LYS A 20 -7.41 -15.06 12.87
CA LYS A 20 -8.31 -16.21 13.11
C LYS A 20 -9.50 -16.19 12.16
N CYS A 21 -10.14 -15.05 11.99
CA CYS A 21 -11.24 -14.86 11.03
C CYS A 21 -10.82 -15.26 9.60
N GLY A 22 -9.61 -14.90 9.17
CA GLY A 22 -9.09 -15.32 7.87
C GLY A 22 -8.98 -16.82 7.68
N VAL A 23 -8.67 -17.57 8.77
CA VAL A 23 -8.68 -19.05 8.77
C VAL A 23 -10.10 -19.60 8.72
N GLU A 24 -10.99 -19.10 9.55
CA GLU A 24 -12.39 -19.54 9.63
C GLU A 24 -13.13 -19.33 8.31
N GLU A 25 -12.90 -18.18 7.66
CA GLU A 25 -13.46 -17.84 6.35
C GLU A 25 -12.74 -18.53 5.17
N ARG A 26 -11.72 -19.35 5.44
CA ARG A 26 -10.93 -20.08 4.44
C ARG A 26 -10.40 -19.18 3.32
N VAL A 27 -9.81 -18.04 3.71
CA VAL A 27 -9.19 -17.11 2.78
C VAL A 27 -8.02 -17.79 2.07
N ARG A 28 -7.98 -17.72 0.74
CA ARG A 28 -6.93 -18.40 -0.06
C ARG A 28 -5.57 -17.75 0.03
N GLY A 29 -5.53 -16.42 0.22
CA GLY A 29 -4.29 -15.66 0.30
C GLY A 29 -4.42 -14.52 1.29
N VAL A 30 -3.36 -14.27 2.05
CA VAL A 30 -3.27 -13.19 3.02
C VAL A 30 -2.09 -12.32 2.66
N THR A 31 -2.33 -11.02 2.46
CA THR A 31 -1.29 -9.99 2.44
C THR A 31 -1.29 -9.29 3.80
N ASP A 32 -0.12 -9.11 4.39
CA ASP A 32 0.03 -8.45 5.69
C ASP A 32 1.08 -7.34 5.60
N GLY A 33 0.72 -6.15 6.04
CA GLY A 33 1.58 -4.96 6.05
C GLY A 33 1.75 -4.39 7.46
N ALA A 34 2.79 -3.56 7.64
CA ALA A 34 3.10 -2.86 8.89
C ALA A 34 3.42 -3.81 10.06
N GLY A 35 4.34 -4.75 9.89
CA GLY A 35 4.83 -5.66 10.92
C GLY A 35 5.38 -6.96 10.37
N SER A 36 5.76 -7.91 11.27
CA SER A 36 6.23 -9.23 10.86
C SER A 36 5.09 -10.25 10.94
N PRO A 37 4.64 -10.86 9.82
CA PRO A 37 3.61 -11.90 9.82
C PRO A 37 4.06 -13.23 10.42
N ALA A 38 5.32 -13.37 10.83
CA ALA A 38 5.90 -14.61 11.31
C ALA A 38 5.06 -15.28 12.43
N LYS A 39 4.46 -14.49 13.31
CA LYS A 39 3.61 -15.00 14.41
C LYS A 39 2.39 -15.81 13.93
N PHE A 40 1.77 -15.40 12.81
CA PHE A 40 0.54 -16.02 12.29
C PHE A 40 0.78 -16.89 11.05
N MET A 41 1.99 -16.87 10.51
CA MET A 41 2.38 -17.62 9.31
C MET A 41 1.98 -19.10 9.40
N GLY A 42 2.38 -19.76 10.51
CA GLY A 42 2.07 -21.17 10.70
C GLY A 42 0.58 -21.49 10.75
N MET A 43 -0.23 -20.59 11.28
CA MET A 43 -1.68 -20.76 11.35
C MET A 43 -2.32 -20.70 9.97
N TRP A 44 -1.99 -19.69 9.17
CA TRP A 44 -2.51 -19.53 7.81
C TRP A 44 -2.05 -20.63 6.87
N LYS A 45 -0.78 -21.03 6.96
CA LYS A 45 -0.21 -22.14 6.16
C LYS A 45 -0.88 -23.49 6.49
N LYS A 46 -1.14 -23.78 7.76
CA LYS A 46 -1.89 -24.99 8.18
C LYS A 46 -3.32 -25.00 7.63
N ALA A 47 -3.94 -23.82 7.48
CA ALA A 47 -5.26 -23.68 6.86
C ALA A 47 -5.23 -23.76 5.32
N GLY A 48 -4.06 -23.97 4.70
CA GLY A 48 -3.88 -24.03 3.24
C GLY A 48 -3.88 -22.67 2.55
N GLY A 49 -3.77 -21.58 3.30
CA GLY A 49 -3.68 -20.21 2.76
C GLY A 49 -2.28 -19.88 2.27
N LYS A 50 -2.21 -19.04 1.23
CA LYS A 50 -0.96 -18.42 0.77
C LYS A 50 -0.68 -17.16 1.57
N VAL A 51 0.58 -16.95 1.96
CA VAL A 51 0.99 -15.79 2.76
C VAL A 51 1.96 -14.93 1.96
N ILE A 52 1.58 -13.68 1.72
CA ILE A 52 2.28 -12.72 0.86
C ILE A 52 2.52 -11.43 1.66
N PRO A 53 3.56 -11.37 2.50
CA PRO A 53 3.84 -10.21 3.32
C PRO A 53 4.32 -9.01 2.50
N VAL A 54 3.98 -7.80 2.99
CA VAL A 54 4.51 -6.55 2.47
C VAL A 54 5.84 -6.26 3.14
N VAL A 55 6.86 -5.95 2.35
CA VAL A 55 8.23 -5.69 2.80
C VAL A 55 8.75 -4.37 2.23
N ALA A 56 9.48 -3.61 3.05
CA ALA A 56 10.08 -2.34 2.68
C ALA A 56 11.62 -2.39 2.58
N SER A 57 12.21 -3.59 2.69
CA SER A 57 13.65 -3.79 2.57
C SER A 57 14.01 -5.22 2.17
N VAL A 58 15.23 -5.38 1.63
CA VAL A 58 15.82 -6.69 1.32
C VAL A 58 15.92 -7.58 2.56
N ALA A 59 16.29 -7.00 3.70
CA ALA A 59 16.41 -7.75 4.96
C ALA A 59 15.06 -8.35 5.38
N MET A 60 13.97 -7.57 5.26
CA MET A 60 12.62 -8.06 5.52
C MET A 60 12.22 -9.15 4.52
N ALA A 61 12.50 -8.97 3.23
CA ALA A 61 12.18 -9.95 2.19
C ALA A 61 12.81 -11.33 2.49
N ARG A 62 14.11 -11.34 2.78
CA ARG A 62 14.85 -12.56 3.16
C ARG A 62 14.32 -13.19 4.46
N MET A 63 13.92 -12.36 5.43
CA MET A 63 13.33 -12.85 6.68
C MET A 63 11.98 -13.54 6.42
N MET A 64 11.14 -12.95 5.56
CA MET A 64 9.83 -13.50 5.22
C MET A 64 9.94 -14.78 4.40
N GLU A 65 10.88 -14.84 3.45
CA GLU A 65 11.16 -16.07 2.69
C GLU A 65 11.57 -17.22 3.65
N ARG A 66 12.53 -16.97 4.55
CA ARG A 66 12.92 -17.96 5.57
C ARG A 66 11.79 -18.37 6.49
N ALA A 67 10.85 -17.48 6.78
CA ALA A 67 9.63 -17.78 7.55
C ALA A 67 8.59 -18.57 6.76
N GLY A 68 8.79 -18.83 5.46
CA GLY A 68 7.93 -19.64 4.62
C GLY A 68 6.86 -18.84 3.85
N ALA A 69 7.07 -17.57 3.57
CA ALA A 69 6.21 -16.80 2.68
C ALA A 69 6.13 -17.43 1.29
N ASP A 70 4.97 -17.35 0.64
CA ASP A 70 4.75 -17.87 -0.71
C ASP A 70 5.16 -16.87 -1.80
N ALA A 71 5.15 -15.60 -1.48
CA ALA A 71 5.64 -14.48 -2.28
C ALA A 71 5.87 -13.29 -1.34
N VAL A 72 6.43 -12.19 -1.83
CA VAL A 72 6.53 -10.92 -1.08
C VAL A 72 6.00 -9.76 -1.94
N VAL A 73 5.44 -8.74 -1.28
CA VAL A 73 5.13 -7.44 -1.90
C VAL A 73 6.24 -6.47 -1.52
N ALA A 74 7.10 -6.10 -2.47
CA ALA A 74 8.11 -5.06 -2.29
C ALA A 74 7.45 -3.69 -2.47
N GLU A 75 7.23 -2.99 -1.35
CA GLU A 75 6.51 -1.71 -1.34
C GLU A 75 7.46 -0.54 -1.14
N GLY A 76 7.59 0.26 -2.19
CA GLY A 76 8.40 1.48 -2.17
C GLY A 76 7.74 2.64 -1.42
N MET A 77 8.56 3.63 -1.04
CA MET A 77 8.13 4.79 -0.26
C MET A 77 7.15 5.72 -0.97
N GLU A 78 6.88 5.51 -2.26
CA GLU A 78 5.85 6.22 -3.02
C GLU A 78 4.43 5.79 -2.65
N SER A 79 4.28 4.71 -1.89
CA SER A 79 2.96 4.21 -1.43
C SER A 79 2.28 5.19 -0.48
N GLY A 80 0.96 5.05 -0.32
CA GLY A 80 0.18 5.75 0.70
C GLY A 80 0.11 4.96 2.00
N GLY A 81 -0.03 5.66 3.13
CA GLY A 81 -0.01 5.06 4.45
C GLY A 81 1.42 4.91 4.97
N HIS A 82 1.67 3.89 5.78
CA HIS A 82 3.01 3.64 6.34
C HIS A 82 4.00 3.28 5.23
N ILE A 83 5.16 3.91 5.27
CA ILE A 83 6.18 3.76 4.22
C ILE A 83 7.55 3.39 4.79
N GLY A 84 8.34 2.69 3.96
CA GLY A 84 9.78 2.54 4.19
C GLY A 84 10.57 3.73 3.64
N SER A 85 11.88 3.54 3.46
CA SER A 85 12.80 4.59 2.99
C SER A 85 13.26 4.42 1.54
N ALA A 86 13.12 3.22 0.96
CA ALA A 86 13.55 2.93 -0.40
C ALA A 86 12.44 3.22 -1.41
N THR A 87 12.80 3.78 -2.58
CA THR A 87 11.87 3.97 -3.69
C THR A 87 11.61 2.65 -4.42
N THR A 88 10.47 2.53 -5.07
CA THR A 88 10.06 1.34 -5.84
C THR A 88 11.12 0.96 -6.89
N MET A 89 11.64 1.97 -7.62
CA MET A 89 12.65 1.77 -8.66
C MET A 89 13.91 1.06 -8.17
N THR A 90 14.32 1.30 -6.92
CA THR A 90 15.55 0.72 -6.35
C THR A 90 15.26 -0.48 -5.45
N LEU A 91 14.10 -0.53 -4.80
CA LEU A 91 13.74 -1.62 -3.89
C LEU A 91 13.42 -2.91 -4.65
N VAL A 92 12.58 -2.82 -5.69
CA VAL A 92 12.06 -4.00 -6.40
C VAL A 92 13.20 -4.87 -6.97
N PRO A 93 14.16 -4.35 -7.77
CA PRO A 93 15.21 -5.20 -8.31
C PRO A 93 16.12 -5.78 -7.23
N GLN A 94 16.41 -5.05 -6.16
CA GLN A 94 17.22 -5.57 -5.05
C GLN A 94 16.49 -6.72 -4.30
N VAL A 95 15.16 -6.64 -4.16
CA VAL A 95 14.38 -7.73 -3.56
C VAL A 95 14.32 -8.91 -4.51
N VAL A 96 14.09 -8.69 -5.82
CA VAL A 96 14.09 -9.74 -6.85
C VAL A 96 15.41 -10.54 -6.85
N ASP A 97 16.54 -9.84 -6.77
CA ASP A 97 17.87 -10.48 -6.74
C ASP A 97 18.15 -11.21 -5.41
N ALA A 98 17.42 -10.89 -4.35
CA ALA A 98 17.70 -11.35 -3.00
C ALA A 98 16.91 -12.56 -2.53
N VAL A 99 15.77 -12.88 -3.18
CA VAL A 99 14.85 -13.96 -2.81
C VAL A 99 14.55 -14.86 -4.01
N SER A 100 14.17 -16.11 -3.75
CA SER A 100 13.78 -17.08 -4.78
C SER A 100 12.26 -17.19 -4.97
N ILE A 101 11.49 -16.61 -4.05
CA ILE A 101 10.02 -16.57 -4.14
C ILE A 101 9.54 -15.39 -5.01
N PRO A 102 8.32 -15.48 -5.60
CA PRO A 102 7.77 -14.40 -6.42
C PRO A 102 7.75 -13.04 -5.72
N VAL A 103 8.07 -11.98 -6.45
CA VAL A 103 8.03 -10.60 -5.98
C VAL A 103 6.93 -9.83 -6.68
N VAL A 104 6.08 -9.17 -5.91
CA VAL A 104 5.04 -8.25 -6.36
C VAL A 104 5.51 -6.84 -6.09
N ALA A 105 5.50 -5.95 -7.08
CA ALA A 105 5.87 -4.55 -6.88
C ALA A 105 4.68 -3.73 -6.36
N ALA A 106 4.94 -2.83 -5.42
CA ALA A 106 3.96 -1.88 -4.90
C ALA A 106 4.60 -0.51 -4.63
N GLY A 107 3.78 0.53 -4.60
CA GLY A 107 4.23 1.91 -4.42
C GLY A 107 4.40 2.65 -5.77
N GLY A 108 3.71 3.76 -5.94
CA GLY A 108 3.81 4.60 -7.13
C GLY A 108 3.09 4.09 -8.39
N ILE A 109 2.50 2.91 -8.36
CA ILE A 109 1.88 2.26 -9.52
C ILE A 109 0.40 2.66 -9.61
N ALA A 110 -0.02 3.25 -10.76
CA ALA A 110 -1.41 3.67 -10.98
C ALA A 110 -1.96 3.32 -12.37
N ASP A 111 -1.12 2.99 -13.34
CA ASP A 111 -1.50 2.73 -14.73
C ASP A 111 -0.59 1.68 -15.40
N GLY A 112 -0.81 1.45 -16.70
CA GLY A 112 -0.04 0.49 -17.49
C GLY A 112 1.46 0.79 -17.58
N ARG A 113 1.88 2.05 -17.44
CA ARG A 113 3.31 2.41 -17.44
C ARG A 113 4.00 1.88 -16.19
N GLY A 114 3.39 2.12 -15.02
CA GLY A 114 3.89 1.57 -13.76
C GLY A 114 3.85 0.04 -13.72
N PHE A 115 2.81 -0.57 -14.31
CA PHE A 115 2.72 -2.02 -14.50
C PHE A 115 3.90 -2.55 -15.31
N ALA A 116 4.12 -2.02 -16.52
CA ALA A 116 5.22 -2.45 -17.40
C ALA A 116 6.59 -2.26 -16.74
N ALA A 117 6.84 -1.08 -16.15
CA ALA A 117 8.08 -0.80 -15.43
C ALA A 117 8.35 -1.82 -14.31
N SER A 118 7.32 -2.23 -13.56
CA SER A 118 7.47 -3.23 -12.50
C SER A 118 7.95 -4.58 -13.02
N PHE A 119 7.44 -5.03 -14.17
CA PHE A 119 7.90 -6.26 -14.81
C PHE A 119 9.33 -6.13 -15.35
N MET A 120 9.71 -4.97 -15.89
CA MET A 120 11.09 -4.69 -16.31
C MET A 120 12.06 -4.67 -15.13
N LEU A 121 11.61 -4.34 -13.93
CA LEU A 121 12.39 -4.45 -12.69
C LEU A 121 12.46 -5.88 -12.13
N GLY A 122 11.83 -6.86 -12.79
CA GLY A 122 11.84 -8.27 -12.42
C GLY A 122 10.66 -8.71 -11.53
N ALA A 123 9.70 -7.85 -11.21
CA ALA A 123 8.50 -8.25 -10.48
C ALA A 123 7.61 -9.17 -11.35
N GLN A 124 6.84 -10.05 -10.70
CA GLN A 124 5.91 -10.98 -11.33
C GLN A 124 4.44 -10.54 -11.17
N GLY A 125 4.21 -9.40 -10.56
CA GLY A 125 2.89 -8.81 -10.38
C GLY A 125 2.99 -7.43 -9.76
N VAL A 126 1.83 -6.76 -9.64
CA VAL A 126 1.74 -5.43 -9.03
C VAL A 126 0.62 -5.38 -7.99
N GLN A 127 0.82 -4.58 -6.95
CA GLN A 127 -0.21 -4.20 -5.98
C GLN A 127 -0.44 -2.70 -6.08
N MET A 128 -1.70 -2.29 -6.22
CA MET A 128 -2.10 -0.88 -6.29
C MET A 128 -3.09 -0.56 -5.17
N GLY A 129 -2.83 0.48 -4.39
CA GLY A 129 -3.77 0.98 -3.36
C GLY A 129 -4.54 2.19 -3.86
N THR A 130 -3.84 3.30 -4.06
CA THR A 130 -4.42 4.62 -4.38
C THR A 130 -5.37 4.58 -5.58
N ARG A 131 -5.03 3.80 -6.62
CA ARG A 131 -5.86 3.64 -7.80
C ARG A 131 -7.23 3.01 -7.49
N PHE A 132 -7.27 2.03 -6.57
CA PHE A 132 -8.50 1.36 -6.16
C PHE A 132 -9.28 2.10 -5.06
N VAL A 133 -8.64 3.03 -4.34
CA VAL A 133 -9.37 3.91 -3.39
C VAL A 133 -10.49 4.68 -4.10
N VAL A 134 -10.27 5.09 -5.35
CA VAL A 134 -11.25 5.83 -6.16
C VAL A 134 -12.10 4.92 -7.07
N ALA A 135 -12.05 3.61 -6.90
CA ALA A 135 -12.93 2.71 -7.64
C ALA A 135 -14.41 2.95 -7.26
N LYS A 136 -15.32 2.71 -8.20
CA LYS A 136 -16.77 2.84 -7.95
C LYS A 136 -17.25 1.94 -6.82
N GLU A 137 -16.66 0.74 -6.71
CA GLU A 137 -16.97 -0.25 -5.67
C GLU A 137 -16.34 0.07 -4.31
N SER A 138 -15.42 1.05 -4.24
CA SER A 138 -14.82 1.47 -2.98
C SER A 138 -15.87 2.16 -2.09
N ILE A 139 -15.97 1.72 -0.84
CA ILE A 139 -16.88 2.27 0.18
C ILE A 139 -16.35 3.55 0.84
N VAL A 140 -15.17 4.01 0.44
CA VAL A 140 -14.58 5.25 0.93
C VAL A 140 -15.47 6.43 0.54
N HIS A 141 -15.66 7.39 1.47
CA HIS A 141 -16.49 8.55 1.27
C HIS A 141 -16.12 9.33 0.01
N GLU A 142 -17.11 9.86 -0.70
CA GLU A 142 -16.91 10.57 -1.98
C GLU A 142 -15.93 11.72 -1.88
N ASN A 143 -15.97 12.52 -0.80
CA ASN A 143 -14.99 13.60 -0.59
C ASN A 143 -13.54 13.11 -0.60
N TYR A 144 -13.29 11.90 -0.09
CA TYR A 144 -11.96 11.29 -0.11
C TYR A 144 -11.54 10.95 -1.54
N LYS A 145 -12.43 10.28 -2.31
CA LYS A 145 -12.19 9.97 -3.72
C LYS A 145 -11.89 11.24 -4.52
N GLN A 146 -12.72 12.28 -4.36
CA GLN A 146 -12.52 13.57 -5.02
C GLN A 146 -11.23 14.26 -4.59
N LYS A 147 -10.81 14.12 -3.34
CA LYS A 147 -9.52 14.65 -2.87
C LYS A 147 -8.35 13.97 -3.56
N VAL A 148 -8.44 12.66 -3.80
CA VAL A 148 -7.42 11.90 -4.56
C VAL A 148 -7.43 12.30 -6.03
N ILE A 149 -8.60 12.32 -6.69
CA ILE A 149 -8.74 12.66 -8.13
C ILE A 149 -8.23 14.07 -8.45
N LYS A 150 -8.38 15.02 -7.52
CA LYS A 150 -7.93 16.40 -7.67
C LYS A 150 -6.49 16.64 -7.22
N ALA A 151 -5.81 15.60 -6.71
CA ALA A 151 -4.44 15.72 -6.25
C ALA A 151 -3.47 15.96 -7.41
N ARG A 152 -2.50 16.83 -7.18
CA ARG A 152 -1.40 17.12 -8.08
C ARG A 152 -0.15 16.35 -7.62
N ASP A 153 0.88 16.36 -8.41
CA ASP A 153 2.20 15.78 -8.12
C ASP A 153 2.82 16.26 -6.80
N ILE A 154 2.56 17.53 -6.43
CA ILE A 154 3.10 18.19 -5.23
C ILE A 154 2.22 18.06 -3.98
N ASP A 155 1.06 17.44 -4.07
CA ASP A 155 0.11 17.39 -2.95
C ASP A 155 0.35 16.23 -1.98
N SER A 156 1.37 15.39 -2.21
CA SER A 156 1.78 14.30 -1.33
C SER A 156 2.74 14.79 -0.26
N GLU A 157 2.47 14.45 1.01
CA GLU A 157 3.29 14.78 2.19
C GLU A 157 3.55 13.54 3.02
N VAL A 158 4.65 13.54 3.77
CA VAL A 158 4.98 12.51 4.76
C VAL A 158 5.00 13.14 6.14
N THR A 159 4.22 12.59 7.05
CA THR A 159 4.20 12.94 8.49
C THR A 159 4.80 11.79 9.30
N GLY A 160 5.24 12.05 10.53
CA GLY A 160 5.73 11.00 11.43
C GLY A 160 7.16 10.55 11.18
N MET A 161 7.96 11.34 10.49
CA MET A 161 9.39 11.04 10.31
C MET A 161 10.15 11.05 11.63
N SER A 162 9.88 12.03 12.50
CA SER A 162 10.50 12.16 13.81
C SER A 162 10.10 11.06 14.80
N THR A 163 8.90 10.48 14.62
CA THR A 163 8.38 9.41 15.48
C THR A 163 8.84 8.02 15.06
N GLY A 164 9.51 7.89 13.90
CA GLY A 164 9.88 6.60 13.32
C GLY A 164 8.72 5.84 12.66
N HIS A 165 7.55 6.47 12.52
CA HIS A 165 6.35 5.91 11.88
C HIS A 165 5.89 6.79 10.72
N PRO A 166 6.68 6.92 9.64
CA PRO A 166 6.35 7.79 8.52
C PRO A 166 5.08 7.32 7.80
N VAL A 167 4.16 8.27 7.55
CA VAL A 167 2.89 8.05 6.88
C VAL A 167 2.74 9.02 5.73
N ARG A 168 2.56 8.50 4.50
CA ARG A 168 2.29 9.31 3.31
C ARG A 168 0.79 9.55 3.14
N GLN A 169 0.44 10.79 2.90
CA GLN A 169 -0.93 11.24 2.72
C GLN A 169 -1.01 12.50 1.86
N ILE A 170 -2.22 12.88 1.43
CA ILE A 170 -2.45 14.11 0.69
C ILE A 170 -2.52 15.28 1.67
N ARG A 171 -1.84 16.36 1.31
CA ARG A 171 -1.78 17.61 2.06
C ARG A 171 -3.16 18.19 2.35
N ASN A 172 -3.40 18.54 3.63
CA ASN A 172 -4.60 19.22 4.09
C ASN A 172 -4.29 20.10 5.32
N LYS A 173 -5.31 20.55 6.06
CA LYS A 173 -5.10 21.35 7.26
C LYS A 173 -4.39 20.53 8.35
N MET A 174 -4.84 19.31 8.60
CA MET A 174 -4.26 18.42 9.62
C MET A 174 -2.78 18.13 9.33
N THR A 175 -2.41 17.79 8.10
CA THR A 175 -1.00 17.52 7.76
C THR A 175 -0.10 18.71 7.97
N ARG A 176 -0.58 19.94 7.67
CA ARG A 176 0.19 21.17 7.90
C ARG A 176 0.41 21.43 9.38
N GLU A 177 -0.62 21.21 10.20
CA GLU A 177 -0.55 21.35 11.65
C GLU A 177 0.43 20.31 12.23
N TYR A 178 0.31 19.06 11.82
CA TYR A 178 1.20 17.98 12.23
C TYR A 178 2.67 18.31 11.91
N LEU A 179 2.97 18.67 10.65
CA LEU A 179 4.33 18.98 10.22
C LEU A 179 4.90 20.23 10.93
N LYS A 180 4.06 21.20 11.27
CA LYS A 180 4.46 22.34 12.08
C LYS A 180 4.89 21.91 13.47
N LEU A 181 4.05 21.15 14.17
CA LEU A 181 4.35 20.62 15.51
C LEU A 181 5.57 19.69 15.50
N GLU A 182 5.68 18.81 14.50
CA GLU A 182 6.82 17.92 14.31
C GLU A 182 8.14 18.71 14.16
N LYS A 183 8.13 19.81 13.40
CA LYS A 183 9.27 20.70 13.22
C LYS A 183 9.64 21.47 14.50
N GLU A 184 8.65 21.80 15.31
CA GLU A 184 8.82 22.48 16.62
C GLU A 184 9.29 21.50 17.72
N GLY A 185 9.38 20.19 17.42
CA GLY A 185 9.81 19.17 18.37
C GLY A 185 8.75 18.77 19.38
N ALA A 186 7.48 18.88 19.01
CA ALA A 186 6.37 18.46 19.87
C ALA A 186 6.51 17.00 20.33
N PRO A 187 6.08 16.65 21.55
CA PRO A 187 6.14 15.30 22.06
C PRO A 187 5.23 14.35 21.25
N PHE A 188 5.56 13.06 21.30
CA PHE A 188 4.82 12.01 20.54
C PHE A 188 3.32 12.03 20.82
N GLU A 189 2.93 12.20 22.07
CA GLU A 189 1.53 12.20 22.52
C GLU A 189 0.70 13.31 21.88
N GLU A 190 1.31 14.48 21.66
CA GLU A 190 0.64 15.61 21.00
C GLU A 190 0.46 15.34 19.50
N LEU A 191 1.46 14.76 18.84
CA LEU A 191 1.39 14.35 17.44
C LEU A 191 0.38 13.22 17.25
N GLU A 192 0.36 12.23 18.14
CA GLU A 192 -0.58 11.11 18.10
C GLU A 192 -2.03 11.59 18.27
N TYR A 193 -2.28 12.56 19.14
CA TYR A 193 -3.61 13.12 19.35
C TYR A 193 -4.25 13.66 18.07
N LEU A 194 -3.47 14.28 17.19
CA LEU A 194 -3.96 14.77 15.88
C LEU A 194 -4.37 13.64 14.94
N THR A 195 -3.72 12.49 15.05
CA THR A 195 -3.92 11.37 14.11
C THR A 195 -4.89 10.32 14.62
N LEU A 196 -5.17 10.30 15.93
CA LEU A 196 -6.08 9.33 16.53
C LEU A 196 -7.49 9.44 15.94
N GLY A 197 -7.92 8.38 15.26
CA GLY A 197 -9.22 8.32 14.59
C GLY A 197 -9.34 9.18 13.32
N SER A 198 -8.29 9.91 12.93
CA SER A 198 -8.32 10.84 11.79
C SER A 198 -8.53 10.15 10.45
N LEU A 199 -7.99 8.93 10.26
CA LEU A 199 -8.24 8.14 9.06
C LEU A 199 -9.74 7.79 8.94
N ARG A 200 -10.38 7.37 10.03
CA ARG A 200 -11.81 7.07 10.06
C ARG A 200 -12.64 8.30 9.69
N LYS A 201 -12.30 9.49 10.22
CA LYS A 201 -12.99 10.75 9.85
C LYS A 201 -12.94 11.00 8.35
N ALA A 202 -11.79 10.80 7.70
CA ALA A 202 -11.68 11.00 6.26
C ALA A 202 -12.43 9.94 5.47
N VAL A 203 -12.27 8.65 5.84
CA VAL A 203 -12.81 7.51 5.09
C VAL A 203 -14.34 7.40 5.24
N MET A 204 -14.87 7.59 6.44
CA MET A 204 -16.28 7.34 6.75
C MET A 204 -17.10 8.63 6.75
N ASP A 205 -16.58 9.70 7.35
CA ASP A 205 -17.33 10.94 7.55
C ASP A 205 -17.04 11.97 6.44
N GLY A 206 -16.05 11.70 5.58
CA GLY A 206 -15.67 12.57 4.47
C GLY A 206 -14.95 13.86 4.89
N ASP A 207 -14.47 13.94 6.15
CA ASP A 207 -13.66 15.07 6.61
C ASP A 207 -12.23 14.97 6.06
N VAL A 208 -12.04 15.45 4.85
CA VAL A 208 -10.74 15.49 4.18
C VAL A 208 -9.89 16.72 4.57
N VAL A 209 -10.39 17.54 5.46
CA VAL A 209 -9.72 18.76 5.96
C VAL A 209 -8.93 18.44 7.22
N ASN A 210 -9.57 17.77 8.19
CA ASN A 210 -8.99 17.43 9.50
C ASN A 210 -8.70 15.93 9.62
N GLY A 211 -9.12 15.11 8.67
CA GLY A 211 -8.86 13.67 8.64
C GLY A 211 -7.61 13.32 7.81
N THR A 212 -7.07 12.14 8.03
CA THR A 212 -5.93 11.60 7.28
C THR A 212 -6.40 11.03 5.94
N VAL A 213 -5.88 11.56 4.84
CA VAL A 213 -6.16 11.10 3.48
C VAL A 213 -4.95 10.33 2.95
N MET A 214 -4.83 9.07 3.32
CA MET A 214 -3.71 8.22 2.88
C MET A 214 -3.80 7.96 1.37
N ALA A 215 -2.78 8.40 0.63
CA ALA A 215 -2.62 8.13 -0.79
C ALA A 215 -1.15 8.25 -1.17
N GLY A 216 -0.72 7.45 -2.15
CA GLY A 216 0.64 7.46 -2.66
C GLY A 216 0.94 8.68 -3.55
N GLN A 217 2.20 8.86 -3.91
CA GLN A 217 2.63 9.91 -4.84
C GLN A 217 1.94 9.80 -6.20
N CYS A 218 1.52 8.60 -6.59
CA CYS A 218 0.78 8.36 -7.82
C CYS A 218 -0.66 8.94 -7.81
N ALA A 219 -1.11 9.60 -6.74
CA ALA A 219 -2.42 10.25 -6.73
C ALA A 219 -2.60 11.22 -7.90
N GLY A 220 -1.56 11.97 -8.27
CA GLY A 220 -1.58 12.86 -9.44
C GLY A 220 -1.78 12.17 -10.79
N LEU A 221 -1.66 10.84 -10.86
CA LEU A 221 -1.95 10.03 -12.04
C LEU A 221 -3.40 9.48 -12.05
N VAL A 222 -4.11 9.62 -10.94
CA VAL A 222 -5.47 9.07 -10.76
C VAL A 222 -6.49 10.17 -11.03
N THR A 223 -6.98 10.26 -12.25
CA THR A 223 -7.79 11.40 -12.73
C THR A 223 -9.28 11.08 -12.92
N LYS A 224 -9.67 9.81 -12.76
CA LYS A 224 -11.06 9.37 -13.03
C LYS A 224 -11.46 8.23 -12.11
N GLU A 225 -12.76 8.16 -11.83
CA GLU A 225 -13.40 7.02 -11.19
C GLU A 225 -13.77 5.97 -12.23
N GLN A 226 -13.46 4.70 -11.94
CA GLN A 226 -13.77 3.55 -12.78
C GLN A 226 -14.17 2.36 -11.90
N THR A 227 -14.80 1.35 -12.47
CA THR A 227 -14.99 0.07 -11.79
C THR A 227 -13.65 -0.66 -11.61
N CYS A 228 -13.57 -1.54 -10.62
CA CYS A 228 -12.39 -2.38 -10.43
C CYS A 228 -12.04 -3.17 -11.71
N LYS A 229 -13.06 -3.66 -12.42
CA LYS A 229 -12.90 -4.36 -13.69
C LYS A 229 -12.21 -3.47 -14.74
N GLU A 230 -12.75 -2.28 -14.96
CA GLU A 230 -12.20 -1.32 -15.93
C GLU A 230 -10.75 -0.94 -15.59
N ILE A 231 -10.44 -0.74 -14.30
CA ILE A 231 -9.07 -0.45 -13.84
C ILE A 231 -8.13 -1.59 -14.20
N ILE A 232 -8.49 -2.83 -13.88
CA ILE A 232 -7.66 -4.01 -14.12
C ILE A 232 -7.44 -4.20 -15.63
N GLU A 233 -8.52 -4.15 -16.42
CA GLU A 233 -8.46 -4.33 -17.86
C GLU A 233 -7.61 -3.24 -18.54
N GLU A 234 -7.76 -1.98 -18.15
CA GLU A 234 -6.98 -0.85 -18.67
C GLU A 234 -5.49 -1.02 -18.33
N VAL A 235 -5.16 -1.24 -17.06
CA VAL A 235 -3.77 -1.35 -16.59
C VAL A 235 -3.04 -2.52 -17.25
N VAL A 236 -3.69 -3.68 -17.32
CA VAL A 236 -3.08 -4.88 -17.91
C VAL A 236 -2.93 -4.72 -19.42
N ARG A 237 -3.97 -4.26 -20.13
CA ARG A 237 -3.92 -4.03 -21.59
C ARG A 237 -2.79 -3.07 -21.95
N ASP A 238 -2.76 -1.91 -21.30
CA ASP A 238 -1.81 -0.85 -21.62
C ASP A 238 -0.39 -1.25 -21.22
N GLY A 239 -0.22 -1.91 -20.08
CA GLY A 239 1.06 -2.44 -19.64
C GLY A 239 1.59 -3.56 -20.56
N CYS A 240 0.75 -4.51 -20.95
CA CYS A 240 1.15 -5.55 -21.91
C CYS A 240 1.50 -4.97 -23.29
N THR A 241 0.86 -3.88 -23.70
CA THR A 241 1.22 -3.19 -24.94
C THR A 241 2.62 -2.60 -24.85
N LEU A 242 2.94 -1.94 -23.76
CA LEU A 242 4.28 -1.36 -23.52
C LEU A 242 5.37 -2.44 -23.45
N LEU A 243 5.11 -3.58 -22.82
CA LEU A 243 6.08 -4.69 -22.72
C LEU A 243 6.40 -5.35 -24.06
N LYS A 244 5.54 -5.16 -25.08
CA LYS A 244 5.77 -5.67 -26.45
C LYS A 244 6.48 -4.65 -27.34
N THR A 245 6.72 -3.43 -26.88
CA THR A 245 7.39 -2.40 -27.65
C THR A 245 8.84 -2.81 -27.90
N ASP A 246 9.25 -2.84 -29.18
CA ASP A 246 10.64 -3.01 -29.57
C ASP A 246 11.38 -1.68 -29.38
N PHE A 247 12.38 -1.68 -28.51
CA PHE A 247 13.23 -0.51 -28.23
C PHE A 247 14.52 -0.50 -29.06
N ALA A 248 14.76 -1.59 -29.84
CA ALA A 248 15.88 -1.68 -30.78
C ALA A 248 15.40 -1.20 -32.15
N GLY A 249 15.18 0.12 -32.28
CA GLY A 249 14.86 0.78 -33.54
C GLY A 249 16.07 0.99 -34.43
#